data_8b4607a90ddac9411155fec2a9c41f8a
#
_entry.id   8b4607a90ddac9411155fec2a9c41f8a
#
_cell.length_a   1.000
_cell.length_b   1.000
_cell.length_c   1.000
_cell.angle_alpha   90.00
_cell.angle_beta   90.00
_cell.angle_gamma   90.00
#
_symmetry.space_group_name_H-M   'P 1'
#
loop_
_entity.id
_entity.type
_entity.pdbx_description
1 polymer ?
#
loop_
_entity_poly.entity_id
_entity_poly.type
_entity_poly.pdbx_seq_one_letter_code
_entity_poly.pdbx_strand_id
1 'polypeptide(L)'
;MSAAQEAELNTDGRTSVLATSVLVVFLLAMTVTIANVSLPQMQGSLSATRDQVAWVVTSFLVANAVGVPATGWLTDRLGSRRLIIWGTFGFSLATLSCALAPNLELLVLSRALQGLLGAPLTPLTMALVLSMYPRHQHGLVTAVFGIGVTIGPIVAPWLGGILAEDYGWRSVFFFAMPFATLACFAVLIFIPRDRPQRERRLDLRGFIFFSLAIACFQLMFDRGERNDWFESAEITIECLTGFVCLYLFVVHSLSWRTPYIDLRILANRQLAIGLLLVLAFGMLSYSPMVLLPNMMQNLRGYPEEMIGVLLAIRGLGMTLGFVVLLWGSRYDPRIWLFFGFTLQVISGWATATFDINVTDFQLAWTGFLSGLGIGFVWVPLTVITLGRVPPAQLPLTSSLFHLLRLFGSSVHISASVAIALRTSKLSFAEIIERLQPGRPATWGLEGTLSGAHQAAPIVHEIGRQAQMIGYLNAFMFFALTALVAMPLILAVRPPKY
;
A
#
# COMPACT_ATOMS: atom_id res chain seq x y z
N MET A 1 11.04 -35.69 0.07
CA MET A 1 9.85 -36.17 0.80
C MET A 1 9.16 -37.15 -0.11
N SER A 2 8.81 -38.37 0.36
CA SER A 2 8.04 -39.31 -0.43
C SER A 2 6.59 -38.79 -0.57
N ALA A 3 5.90 -39.18 -1.65
CA ALA A 3 4.50 -38.84 -1.90
C ALA A 3 3.55 -39.20 -0.72
N ALA A 4 3.94 -40.14 0.13
CA ALA A 4 3.24 -40.51 1.37
C ALA A 4 3.39 -39.45 2.47
N GLN A 5 4.50 -38.72 2.55
CA GLN A 5 4.68 -37.62 3.51
C GLN A 5 3.99 -36.31 3.06
N GLU A 6 3.71 -36.17 1.77
CA GLU A 6 2.89 -35.07 1.24
C GLU A 6 1.39 -35.30 1.48
N ALA A 7 0.94 -36.54 1.59
CA ALA A 7 -0.46 -36.89 1.89
C ALA A 7 -0.81 -36.79 3.36
N GLU A 8 0.18 -36.87 4.25
CA GLU A 8 0.03 -36.84 5.73
C GLU A 8 0.21 -35.45 6.35
N LEU A 9 0.44 -34.37 5.61
CA LEU A 9 0.15 -33.05 6.13
C LEU A 9 -1.37 -32.95 6.26
N ASN A 10 -1.83 -33.48 7.39
CA ASN A 10 -3.21 -33.46 7.81
C ASN A 10 -3.82 -32.09 7.51
N THR A 11 -5.07 -32.03 7.10
CA THR A 11 -5.82 -30.79 6.86
C THR A 11 -5.57 -29.76 7.97
N ASP A 12 -5.41 -30.22 9.19
CA ASP A 12 -5.09 -29.44 10.40
C ASP A 12 -3.73 -28.71 10.31
N GLY A 13 -2.71 -29.35 9.75
CA GLY A 13 -1.39 -28.72 9.59
C GLY A 13 -1.38 -27.59 8.56
N ARG A 14 -2.12 -27.74 7.45
CA ARG A 14 -2.25 -26.69 6.42
C ARG A 14 -3.03 -25.49 6.96
N THR A 15 -4.10 -25.74 7.70
CA THR A 15 -4.91 -24.69 8.33
C THR A 15 -4.11 -23.91 9.36
N SER A 16 -3.29 -24.58 10.17
CA SER A 16 -2.41 -23.93 11.17
C SER A 16 -1.35 -23.03 10.50
N VAL A 17 -0.79 -23.45 9.38
CA VAL A 17 0.16 -22.62 8.58
C VAL A 17 -0.55 -21.41 7.98
N LEU A 18 -1.77 -21.59 7.46
CA LEU A 18 -2.56 -20.47 6.93
C LEU A 18 -2.89 -19.46 8.05
N ALA A 19 -3.38 -19.93 9.20
CA ALA A 19 -3.69 -19.07 10.35
C ALA A 19 -2.45 -18.32 10.85
N THR A 20 -1.29 -18.99 10.93
CA THR A 20 -0.01 -18.37 11.30
C THR A 20 0.40 -17.30 10.27
N SER A 21 0.26 -17.60 8.98
CA SER A 21 0.57 -16.64 7.91
C SER A 21 -0.33 -15.41 7.97
N VAL A 22 -1.63 -15.61 8.22
CA VAL A 22 -2.62 -14.54 8.42
C VAL A 22 -2.25 -13.68 9.62
N LEU A 23 -1.86 -14.29 10.75
CA LEU A 23 -1.45 -13.57 11.96
C LEU A 23 -0.20 -12.71 11.72
N VAL A 24 0.81 -13.24 11.02
CA VAL A 24 2.03 -12.48 10.67
C VAL A 24 1.70 -11.27 9.81
N VAL A 25 0.86 -11.43 8.79
CA VAL A 25 0.51 -10.33 7.88
C VAL A 25 -0.42 -9.32 8.55
N PHE A 26 -1.34 -9.77 9.39
CA PHE A 26 -2.15 -8.90 10.24
C PHE A 26 -1.27 -8.01 11.13
N LEU A 27 -0.28 -8.59 11.81
CA LEU A 27 0.68 -7.85 12.65
C LEU A 27 1.41 -6.76 11.85
N LEU A 28 1.92 -7.10 10.64
CA LEU A 28 2.58 -6.12 9.79
C LEU A 28 1.61 -4.98 9.40
N ALA A 29 0.45 -5.34 8.86
CA ALA A 29 -0.52 -4.37 8.37
C ALA A 29 -1.04 -3.45 9.48
N MET A 30 -1.30 -4.01 10.67
CA MET A 30 -1.69 -3.25 11.86
C MET A 30 -0.60 -2.26 12.26
N THR A 31 0.66 -2.71 12.38
CA THR A 31 1.77 -1.88 12.87
C THR A 31 2.09 -0.72 11.93
N VAL A 32 1.92 -0.89 10.63
CA VAL A 32 2.07 0.20 9.65
C VAL A 32 1.01 1.28 9.86
N THR A 33 -0.23 0.87 10.00
CA THR A 33 -1.37 1.80 10.04
C THR A 33 -1.49 2.51 11.38
N ILE A 34 -1.25 1.79 12.48
CA ILE A 34 -1.37 2.36 13.84
C ILE A 34 -0.33 3.45 14.11
N ALA A 35 0.87 3.33 13.53
CA ALA A 35 1.91 4.34 13.65
C ALA A 35 1.53 5.66 12.96
N ASN A 36 0.78 5.61 11.86
CA ASN A 36 0.38 6.81 11.12
C ASN A 36 -0.57 7.70 11.92
N VAL A 37 -1.46 7.11 12.70
CA VAL A 37 -2.42 7.85 13.56
C VAL A 37 -1.72 8.60 14.69
N SER A 38 -0.58 8.09 15.15
CA SER A 38 0.15 8.67 16.29
C SER A 38 1.16 9.77 15.89
N LEU A 39 1.31 10.08 14.59
CA LEU A 39 2.29 11.07 14.11
C LEU A 39 2.15 12.46 14.76
N PRO A 40 0.94 13.04 14.93
CA PRO A 40 0.81 14.36 15.58
C PRO A 40 1.33 14.36 17.01
N GLN A 41 1.09 13.30 17.77
CA GLN A 41 1.58 13.17 19.14
C GLN A 41 3.09 12.94 19.19
N MET A 42 3.65 12.14 18.25
CA MET A 42 5.10 11.99 18.11
C MET A 42 5.76 13.33 17.82
N GLN A 43 5.16 14.14 16.94
CA GLN A 43 5.63 15.48 16.61
C GLN A 43 5.75 16.37 17.85
N GLY A 44 4.70 16.43 18.66
CA GLY A 44 4.69 17.22 19.87
C GLY A 44 5.67 16.71 20.93
N SER A 45 5.66 15.40 21.22
CA SER A 45 6.46 14.81 22.30
C SER A 45 7.96 14.73 22.00
N LEU A 46 8.34 14.62 20.71
CA LEU A 46 9.73 14.57 20.27
C LEU A 46 10.26 15.93 19.80
N SER A 47 9.47 17.00 19.96
CA SER A 47 9.79 18.37 19.50
C SER A 47 10.24 18.43 18.04
N ALA A 48 9.59 17.62 17.19
CA ALA A 48 9.93 17.45 15.79
C ALA A 48 9.09 18.37 14.88
N THR A 49 9.64 18.79 13.75
CA THR A 49 8.87 19.43 12.68
C THR A 49 8.00 18.40 11.93
N ARG A 50 7.01 18.89 11.17
CA ARG A 50 6.17 18.00 10.32
C ARG A 50 7.00 17.17 9.36
N ASP A 51 8.05 17.76 8.78
CA ASP A 51 8.93 17.06 7.82
C ASP A 51 9.79 16.02 8.53
N GLN A 52 10.26 16.31 9.73
CA GLN A 52 11.06 15.37 10.51
C GLN A 52 10.23 14.16 10.96
N VAL A 53 9.02 14.37 11.49
CA VAL A 53 8.18 13.24 11.93
C VAL A 53 7.71 12.36 10.78
N ALA A 54 7.58 12.90 9.57
CA ALA A 54 7.24 12.12 8.39
C ALA A 54 8.27 11.00 8.09
N TRP A 55 9.54 11.19 8.48
CA TRP A 55 10.57 10.15 8.33
C TRP A 55 10.25 8.87 9.09
N VAL A 56 9.41 8.91 10.12
CA VAL A 56 8.91 7.71 10.84
C VAL A 56 8.17 6.76 9.90
N VAL A 57 7.44 7.29 8.91
CA VAL A 57 6.72 6.51 7.90
C VAL A 57 7.60 6.22 6.69
N THR A 58 8.27 7.25 6.17
CA THR A 58 9.11 7.17 4.97
C THR A 58 10.24 6.14 5.15
N SER A 59 10.94 6.15 6.28
CA SER A 59 12.03 5.20 6.54
C SER A 59 11.57 3.74 6.53
N PHE A 60 10.39 3.45 7.08
CA PHE A 60 9.78 2.13 7.03
C PHE A 60 9.46 1.72 5.58
N LEU A 61 8.78 2.60 4.83
CA LEU A 61 8.35 2.31 3.46
C LEU A 61 9.54 2.08 2.52
N VAL A 62 10.55 2.94 2.59
CA VAL A 62 11.78 2.82 1.78
C VAL A 62 12.53 1.53 2.12
N ALA A 63 12.77 1.26 3.40
CA ALA A 63 13.46 0.06 3.85
C ALA A 63 12.69 -1.23 3.47
N ASN A 64 11.35 -1.19 3.57
CA ASN A 64 10.49 -2.28 3.13
C ASN A 64 10.58 -2.49 1.61
N ALA A 65 10.48 -1.43 0.81
CA ALA A 65 10.58 -1.50 -0.64
C ALA A 65 11.94 -2.05 -1.12
N VAL A 66 13.04 -1.68 -0.44
CA VAL A 66 14.39 -2.21 -0.69
C VAL A 66 14.51 -3.68 -0.26
N GLY A 67 13.89 -4.06 0.85
CA GLY A 67 13.97 -5.41 1.41
C GLY A 67 13.12 -6.46 0.68
N VAL A 68 11.96 -6.07 0.15
CA VAL A 68 11.02 -7.00 -0.51
C VAL A 68 11.67 -7.82 -1.64
N PRO A 69 12.43 -7.24 -2.58
CA PRO A 69 13.05 -8.01 -3.66
C PRO A 69 14.12 -9.00 -3.18
N ALA A 70 14.74 -8.76 -2.03
CA ALA A 70 15.73 -9.68 -1.45
C ALA A 70 15.12 -11.01 -0.99
N THR A 71 13.79 -11.08 -0.85
CA THR A 71 13.08 -12.25 -0.34
C THR A 71 13.42 -13.53 -1.13
N GLY A 72 13.44 -13.47 -2.45
CA GLY A 72 13.74 -14.64 -3.29
C GLY A 72 15.12 -15.21 -3.01
N TRP A 73 16.16 -14.37 -3.05
CA TRP A 73 17.53 -14.79 -2.78
C TRP A 73 17.73 -15.25 -1.32
N LEU A 74 17.16 -14.53 -0.37
CA LEU A 74 17.22 -14.92 1.05
C LEU A 74 16.55 -16.27 1.28
N THR A 75 15.45 -16.55 0.60
CA THR A 75 14.75 -17.84 0.66
C THR A 75 15.61 -18.97 0.10
N ASP A 76 16.26 -18.77 -1.06
CA ASP A 76 17.16 -19.76 -1.66
C ASP A 76 18.31 -20.12 -0.71
N ARG A 77 18.85 -19.13 0.02
CA ARG A 77 20.01 -19.29 0.89
C ARG A 77 19.69 -19.79 2.31
N LEU A 78 18.67 -19.24 2.94
CA LEU A 78 18.33 -19.50 4.34
C LEU A 78 17.20 -20.54 4.51
N GLY A 79 16.39 -20.72 3.45
CA GLY A 79 15.13 -21.43 3.50
C GLY A 79 13.97 -20.54 3.98
N SER A 80 12.74 -20.90 3.58
CA SER A 80 11.54 -20.12 3.92
C SER A 80 11.30 -20.05 5.42
N ARG A 81 11.40 -21.20 6.12
CA ARG A 81 11.17 -21.27 7.56
C ARG A 81 12.08 -20.35 8.35
N ARG A 82 13.41 -20.45 8.13
CA ARG A 82 14.37 -19.61 8.86
C ARG A 82 14.14 -18.13 8.59
N LEU A 83 13.86 -17.78 7.34
CA LEU A 83 13.61 -16.40 6.97
C LEU A 83 12.34 -15.85 7.62
N ILE A 84 11.25 -16.61 7.69
CA ILE A 84 10.02 -16.22 8.39
C ILE A 84 10.30 -16.06 9.90
N ILE A 85 11.01 -17.01 10.53
CA ILE A 85 11.33 -16.96 11.96
C ILE A 85 12.16 -15.71 12.28
N TRP A 86 13.30 -15.52 11.59
CA TRP A 86 14.17 -14.37 11.85
C TRP A 86 13.54 -13.05 11.46
N GLY A 87 12.75 -13.03 10.38
CA GLY A 87 11.99 -11.85 9.97
C GLY A 87 10.94 -11.45 11.01
N THR A 88 10.13 -12.42 11.49
CA THR A 88 9.10 -12.14 12.51
C THR A 88 9.71 -11.73 13.85
N PHE A 89 10.74 -12.43 14.29
CA PHE A 89 11.45 -12.10 15.54
C PHE A 89 12.12 -10.72 15.45
N GLY A 90 12.85 -10.46 14.37
CA GLY A 90 13.52 -9.17 14.15
C GLY A 90 12.53 -8.01 14.00
N PHE A 91 11.40 -8.24 13.28
CA PHE A 91 10.31 -7.27 13.19
C PHE A 91 9.73 -6.95 14.57
N SER A 92 9.51 -7.97 15.41
CA SER A 92 8.99 -7.81 16.77
C SER A 92 9.97 -7.02 17.65
N LEU A 93 11.26 -7.33 17.56
CA LEU A 93 12.31 -6.61 18.28
C LEU A 93 12.43 -5.14 17.84
N ALA A 94 12.34 -4.89 16.53
CA ALA A 94 12.30 -3.52 15.99
C ALA A 94 11.03 -2.77 16.42
N THR A 95 9.89 -3.45 16.55
CA THR A 95 8.65 -2.87 17.11
C THR A 95 8.84 -2.46 18.57
N LEU A 96 9.48 -3.30 19.36
CA LEU A 96 9.83 -2.97 20.75
C LEU A 96 10.79 -1.79 20.82
N SER A 97 11.79 -1.74 19.94
CA SER A 97 12.72 -0.62 19.84
C SER A 97 12.00 0.69 19.49
N CYS A 98 10.98 0.65 18.63
CA CYS A 98 10.12 1.83 18.37
C CYS A 98 9.39 2.30 19.65
N ALA A 99 8.84 1.35 20.43
CA ALA A 99 8.15 1.68 21.68
C ALA A 99 9.07 2.33 22.72
N LEU A 100 10.33 1.93 22.75
CA LEU A 100 11.34 2.38 23.72
C LEU A 100 12.17 3.57 23.21
N ALA A 101 11.95 4.06 22.01
CA ALA A 101 12.75 5.12 21.40
C ALA A 101 12.71 6.43 22.22
N PRO A 102 13.86 6.96 22.71
CA PRO A 102 13.92 8.19 23.47
C PRO A 102 13.87 9.44 22.61
N ASN A 103 14.29 9.35 21.34
CA ASN A 103 14.38 10.46 20.41
C ASN A 103 13.90 10.04 19.00
N LEU A 104 13.74 11.03 18.12
CA LEU A 104 13.26 10.82 16.75
C LEU A 104 14.23 9.97 15.91
N GLU A 105 15.53 10.18 16.05
CA GLU A 105 16.54 9.50 15.24
C GLU A 105 16.51 7.99 15.49
N LEU A 106 16.45 7.57 16.77
CA LEU A 106 16.35 6.16 17.11
C LEU A 106 14.99 5.58 16.67
N LEU A 107 13.91 6.36 16.75
CA LEU A 107 12.60 5.93 16.24
C LEU A 107 12.66 5.70 14.72
N VAL A 108 13.23 6.62 13.96
CA VAL A 108 13.39 6.51 12.50
C VAL A 108 14.27 5.30 12.12
N LEU A 109 15.39 5.11 12.84
CA LEU A 109 16.25 3.93 12.62
C LEU A 109 15.50 2.63 12.95
N SER A 110 14.77 2.58 14.05
CA SER A 110 13.97 1.42 14.45
C SER A 110 12.88 1.12 13.41
N ARG A 111 12.24 2.14 12.84
CA ARG A 111 11.27 2.01 11.76
C ARG A 111 11.90 1.50 10.48
N ALA A 112 13.10 1.97 10.12
CA ALA A 112 13.83 1.43 8.96
C ALA A 112 14.17 -0.05 9.16
N LEU A 113 14.67 -0.44 10.33
CA LEU A 113 14.93 -1.84 10.66
C LEU A 113 13.64 -2.69 10.64
N GLN A 114 12.55 -2.16 11.18
CA GLN A 114 11.23 -2.81 11.15
C GLN A 114 10.76 -3.02 9.70
N GLY A 115 10.89 -2.03 8.84
CA GLY A 115 10.56 -2.13 7.41
C GLY A 115 11.40 -3.20 6.70
N LEU A 116 12.71 -3.20 6.91
CA LEU A 116 13.63 -4.14 6.29
C LEU A 116 13.37 -5.59 6.73
N LEU A 117 13.21 -5.82 8.04
CA LEU A 117 13.00 -7.16 8.61
C LEU A 117 11.59 -7.70 8.34
N GLY A 118 10.60 -6.80 8.22
CA GLY A 118 9.24 -7.13 7.82
C GLY A 118 9.05 -7.39 6.32
N ALA A 119 9.94 -6.87 5.50
CA ALA A 119 9.83 -6.91 4.03
C ALA A 119 9.57 -8.30 3.44
N PRO A 120 10.29 -9.36 3.83
CA PRO A 120 10.10 -10.70 3.27
C PRO A 120 8.83 -11.40 3.78
N LEU A 121 8.21 -10.95 4.87
CA LEU A 121 7.17 -11.71 5.56
C LEU A 121 5.89 -11.86 4.72
N THR A 122 5.39 -10.77 4.13
CA THR A 122 4.17 -10.83 3.31
C THR A 122 4.34 -11.66 2.04
N PRO A 123 5.35 -11.42 1.17
CA PRO A 123 5.51 -12.21 -0.04
C PRO A 123 5.85 -13.68 0.25
N LEU A 124 6.61 -13.94 1.32
CA LEU A 124 7.03 -15.29 1.65
C LEU A 124 5.91 -16.13 2.27
N THR A 125 5.12 -15.55 3.16
CA THR A 125 3.94 -16.24 3.72
C THR A 125 2.90 -16.52 2.65
N MET A 126 2.67 -15.59 1.72
CA MET A 126 1.80 -15.83 0.56
C MET A 126 2.34 -16.97 -0.32
N ALA A 127 3.64 -16.95 -0.66
CA ALA A 127 4.27 -18.01 -1.45
C ALA A 127 4.17 -19.37 -0.75
N LEU A 128 4.39 -19.42 0.56
CA LEU A 128 4.28 -20.62 1.38
C LEU A 128 2.86 -21.19 1.34
N VAL A 129 1.86 -20.36 1.59
CA VAL A 129 0.45 -20.78 1.56
C VAL A 129 0.09 -21.33 0.18
N LEU A 130 0.41 -20.60 -0.91
CA LEU A 130 0.11 -21.06 -2.26
C LEU A 130 0.84 -22.37 -2.64
N SER A 131 2.03 -22.61 -2.09
CA SER A 131 2.78 -23.86 -2.35
C SER A 131 2.20 -25.08 -1.62
N MET A 132 1.48 -24.88 -0.51
CA MET A 132 0.93 -25.96 0.33
C MET A 132 -0.48 -26.38 -0.09
N TYR A 133 -1.22 -25.51 -0.76
CA TYR A 133 -2.60 -25.77 -1.14
C TYR A 133 -2.71 -26.11 -2.64
N PRO A 134 -3.64 -27.01 -3.02
CA PRO A 134 -3.86 -27.32 -4.42
C PRO A 134 -4.42 -26.10 -5.17
N ARG A 135 -4.15 -26.03 -6.48
CA ARG A 135 -4.48 -24.84 -7.30
C ARG A 135 -5.95 -24.43 -7.24
N HIS A 136 -6.87 -25.39 -7.17
CA HIS A 136 -8.31 -25.10 -7.08
C HIS A 136 -8.71 -24.40 -5.78
N GLN A 137 -7.87 -24.47 -4.73
CA GLN A 137 -8.10 -23.80 -3.45
C GLN A 137 -7.34 -22.45 -3.35
N HIS A 138 -6.51 -22.08 -4.32
CA HIS A 138 -5.73 -20.83 -4.25
C HIS A 138 -6.62 -19.60 -4.07
N GLY A 139 -7.80 -19.57 -4.69
CA GLY A 139 -8.77 -18.49 -4.51
C GLY A 139 -9.25 -18.38 -3.06
N LEU A 140 -9.66 -19.52 -2.48
CA LEU A 140 -10.12 -19.59 -1.09
C LEU A 140 -9.05 -19.11 -0.09
N VAL A 141 -7.84 -19.69 -0.18
CA VAL A 141 -6.77 -19.36 0.77
C VAL A 141 -6.26 -17.92 0.61
N THR A 142 -6.27 -17.38 -0.62
CA THR A 142 -5.94 -15.98 -0.86
C THR A 142 -7.00 -15.04 -0.31
N ALA A 143 -8.29 -15.42 -0.35
CA ALA A 143 -9.36 -14.64 0.26
C ALA A 143 -9.21 -14.59 1.80
N VAL A 144 -8.95 -15.73 2.44
CA VAL A 144 -8.69 -15.80 3.89
C VAL A 144 -7.46 -14.97 4.27
N PHE A 145 -6.38 -15.07 3.50
CA PHE A 145 -5.18 -14.26 3.68
C PHE A 145 -5.47 -12.76 3.55
N GLY A 146 -6.28 -12.38 2.54
CA GLY A 146 -6.72 -11.01 2.31
C GLY A 146 -7.52 -10.43 3.48
N ILE A 147 -8.42 -11.20 4.09
CA ILE A 147 -9.15 -10.80 5.30
C ILE A 147 -8.15 -10.42 6.40
N GLY A 148 -7.12 -11.23 6.63
CA GLY A 148 -6.08 -10.94 7.62
C GLY A 148 -5.32 -9.64 7.35
N VAL A 149 -4.97 -9.37 6.09
CA VAL A 149 -4.33 -8.11 5.67
C VAL A 149 -5.21 -6.89 5.93
N THR A 150 -6.54 -7.07 5.84
CA THR A 150 -7.49 -5.96 5.88
C THR A 150 -7.90 -5.59 7.31
N ILE A 151 -8.04 -6.58 8.20
CA ILE A 151 -8.50 -6.34 9.58
C ILE A 151 -7.53 -5.40 10.31
N GLY A 152 -6.22 -5.54 10.09
CA GLY A 152 -5.21 -4.67 10.72
C GLY A 152 -5.48 -3.18 10.46
N PRO A 153 -5.48 -2.73 9.21
CA PRO A 153 -5.75 -1.34 8.83
C PRO A 153 -7.15 -0.81 9.21
N ILE A 154 -8.15 -1.67 9.41
CA ILE A 154 -9.48 -1.25 9.87
C ILE A 154 -9.46 -0.94 11.37
N VAL A 155 -8.87 -1.84 12.15
CA VAL A 155 -8.91 -1.77 13.61
C VAL A 155 -7.84 -0.80 14.15
N ALA A 156 -6.69 -0.71 13.47
CA ALA A 156 -5.54 0.06 13.93
C ALA A 156 -5.79 1.57 14.10
N PRO A 157 -6.49 2.29 13.21
CA PRO A 157 -6.75 3.72 13.43
C PRO A 157 -7.63 3.98 14.65
N TRP A 158 -8.67 3.19 14.82
CA TRP A 158 -9.59 3.33 15.96
C TRP A 158 -8.89 3.03 17.30
N LEU A 159 -8.26 1.86 17.41
CA LEU A 159 -7.52 1.52 18.63
C LEU A 159 -6.29 2.40 18.84
N GLY A 160 -5.58 2.74 17.77
CA GLY A 160 -4.40 3.57 17.81
C GLY A 160 -4.70 4.98 18.27
N GLY A 161 -5.84 5.56 17.86
CA GLY A 161 -6.31 6.86 18.34
C GLY A 161 -6.53 6.86 19.84
N ILE A 162 -7.35 5.94 20.35
CA ILE A 162 -7.63 5.79 21.80
C ILE A 162 -6.34 5.57 22.59
N LEU A 163 -5.52 4.61 22.16
CA LEU A 163 -4.28 4.30 22.87
C LEU A 163 -3.30 5.47 22.90
N ALA A 164 -3.19 6.18 21.78
CA ALA A 164 -2.29 7.31 21.67
C ALA A 164 -2.78 8.49 22.55
N GLU A 165 -4.09 8.75 22.58
CA GLU A 165 -4.69 9.84 23.37
C GLU A 165 -4.58 9.57 24.87
N ASP A 166 -4.96 8.36 25.33
CA ASP A 166 -5.02 8.03 26.77
C ASP A 166 -3.65 7.70 27.36
N TYR A 167 -2.78 7.02 26.62
CA TYR A 167 -1.52 6.45 27.11
C TYR A 167 -0.27 6.96 26.38
N GLY A 168 -0.44 7.86 25.42
CA GLY A 168 0.64 8.41 24.58
C GLY A 168 1.05 7.49 23.44
N TRP A 169 1.76 8.04 22.44
CA TRP A 169 2.09 7.38 21.18
C TRP A 169 2.90 6.07 21.32
N ARG A 170 3.65 5.91 22.42
CA ARG A 170 4.42 4.67 22.66
C ARG A 170 3.54 3.46 22.89
N SER A 171 2.36 3.65 23.44
CA SER A 171 1.39 2.60 23.73
C SER A 171 0.95 1.83 22.48
N VAL A 172 0.92 2.49 21.31
CA VAL A 172 0.52 1.85 20.06
C VAL A 172 1.50 0.76 19.62
N PHE A 173 2.80 0.94 19.87
CA PHE A 173 3.81 -0.07 19.62
C PHE A 173 3.78 -1.18 20.69
N PHE A 174 3.56 -0.83 21.96
CA PHE A 174 3.39 -1.83 23.01
C PHE A 174 2.16 -2.70 22.78
N PHE A 175 1.08 -2.15 22.25
CA PHE A 175 -0.13 -2.89 21.89
C PHE A 175 0.14 -3.95 20.81
N ALA A 176 1.09 -3.74 19.92
CA ALA A 176 1.48 -4.73 18.92
C ALA A 176 2.26 -5.92 19.51
N MET A 177 2.87 -5.78 20.69
CA MET A 177 3.76 -6.79 21.27
C MET A 177 3.09 -8.14 21.62
N PRO A 178 1.87 -8.21 22.18
CA PRO A 178 1.16 -9.48 22.37
C PRO A 178 0.98 -10.25 21.07
N PHE A 179 0.58 -9.57 19.99
CA PHE A 179 0.40 -10.18 18.67
C PHE A 179 1.75 -10.61 18.07
N ALA A 180 2.80 -9.80 18.26
CA ALA A 180 4.16 -10.12 17.83
C ALA A 180 4.70 -11.36 18.54
N THR A 181 4.48 -11.47 19.84
CA THR A 181 4.87 -12.63 20.64
C THR A 181 4.11 -13.87 20.19
N LEU A 182 2.78 -13.76 20.02
CA LEU A 182 1.95 -14.86 19.51
C LEU A 182 2.40 -15.29 18.10
N ALA A 183 2.71 -14.34 17.21
CA ALA A 183 3.21 -14.65 15.88
C ALA A 183 4.57 -15.38 15.92
N CYS A 184 5.49 -14.96 16.80
CA CYS A 184 6.77 -15.66 16.98
C CYS A 184 6.58 -17.11 17.41
N PHE A 185 5.74 -17.38 18.40
CA PHE A 185 5.45 -18.74 18.84
C PHE A 185 4.74 -19.55 17.75
N ALA A 186 3.75 -18.98 17.09
CA ALA A 186 3.03 -19.65 16.01
C ALA A 186 3.97 -20.05 14.85
N VAL A 187 4.87 -19.16 14.45
CA VAL A 187 5.86 -19.42 13.39
C VAL A 187 6.83 -20.53 13.79
N LEU A 188 7.30 -20.54 15.04
CA LEU A 188 8.21 -21.59 15.53
C LEU A 188 7.55 -22.97 15.51
N ILE A 189 6.26 -23.06 15.87
CA ILE A 189 5.52 -24.32 16.04
C ILE A 189 4.99 -24.82 14.69
N PHE A 190 4.32 -23.95 13.91
CA PHE A 190 3.49 -24.40 12.79
C PHE A 190 4.17 -24.29 11.42
N ILE A 191 5.18 -23.41 11.23
CA ILE A 191 5.85 -23.33 9.93
C ILE A 191 6.73 -24.57 9.70
N PRO A 192 6.48 -25.34 8.61
CA PRO A 192 7.19 -26.59 8.36
C PRO A 192 8.68 -26.37 8.09
N ARG A 193 9.50 -27.37 8.40
CA ARG A 193 10.93 -27.36 8.10
C ARG A 193 11.13 -27.52 6.61
N ASP A 194 11.87 -26.62 6.01
CA ASP A 194 12.34 -26.68 4.63
C ASP A 194 13.88 -26.78 4.59
N ARG A 195 14.39 -27.22 3.44
CA ARG A 195 15.83 -27.23 3.20
C ARG A 195 16.16 -26.08 2.24
N PRO A 196 17.25 -25.33 2.46
CA PRO A 196 17.76 -24.38 1.49
C PRO A 196 17.92 -25.08 0.15
N GLN A 197 17.40 -24.47 -0.93
CA GLN A 197 17.36 -25.16 -2.22
C GLN A 197 18.63 -25.00 -3.03
N ARG A 198 19.42 -23.93 -2.81
CA ARG A 198 20.63 -23.62 -3.58
C ARG A 198 21.61 -22.71 -2.80
N GLU A 199 22.89 -23.01 -2.89
CA GLU A 199 23.97 -22.06 -2.57
C GLU A 199 24.13 -21.05 -3.73
N ARG A 200 23.15 -20.20 -3.95
CA ARG A 200 23.24 -19.15 -4.95
C ARG A 200 24.02 -17.97 -4.39
N ARG A 201 25.15 -17.63 -5.02
CA ARG A 201 25.90 -16.43 -4.65
C ARG A 201 25.04 -15.19 -4.94
N LEU A 202 25.06 -14.21 -4.01
CA LEU A 202 24.37 -12.94 -4.22
C LEU A 202 25.07 -12.21 -5.37
N ASP A 203 24.27 -11.82 -6.35
CA ASP A 203 24.68 -10.81 -7.32
C ASP A 203 24.60 -9.43 -6.64
N LEU A 204 25.69 -9.08 -5.94
CA LEU A 204 25.77 -7.85 -5.15
C LEU A 204 25.59 -6.60 -6.02
N ARG A 205 26.09 -6.62 -7.27
CA ARG A 205 25.96 -5.47 -8.19
C ARG A 205 24.52 -5.26 -8.60
N GLY A 206 23.84 -6.33 -9.05
CA GLY A 206 22.43 -6.27 -9.38
C GLY A 206 21.57 -5.86 -8.18
N PHE A 207 21.88 -6.38 -6.99
CA PHE A 207 21.20 -5.99 -5.75
C PHE A 207 21.37 -4.50 -5.42
N ILE A 208 22.59 -3.96 -5.46
CA ILE A 208 22.86 -2.54 -5.15
C ILE A 208 22.16 -1.64 -6.16
N PHE A 209 22.31 -1.91 -7.47
CA PHE A 209 21.67 -1.07 -8.50
C PHE A 209 20.16 -1.07 -8.36
N PHE A 210 19.55 -2.23 -8.16
CA PHE A 210 18.10 -2.32 -8.01
C PHE A 210 17.60 -1.66 -6.73
N SER A 211 18.25 -1.94 -5.60
CA SER A 211 17.88 -1.37 -4.30
C SER A 211 18.00 0.15 -4.28
N LEU A 212 19.09 0.69 -4.86
CA LEU A 212 19.28 2.13 -4.95
C LEU A 212 18.27 2.79 -5.88
N ALA A 213 17.95 2.16 -7.02
CA ALA A 213 16.91 2.65 -7.91
C ALA A 213 15.54 2.72 -7.19
N ILE A 214 15.14 1.64 -6.51
CA ILE A 214 13.87 1.61 -5.76
C ILE A 214 13.87 2.63 -4.62
N ALA A 215 14.97 2.75 -3.86
CA ALA A 215 15.06 3.73 -2.77
C ALA A 215 14.94 5.17 -3.28
N CYS A 216 15.66 5.52 -4.35
CA CYS A 216 15.58 6.85 -4.96
C CYS A 216 14.17 7.17 -5.48
N PHE A 217 13.55 6.26 -6.21
CA PHE A 217 12.18 6.49 -6.69
C PHE A 217 11.18 6.57 -5.53
N GLN A 218 11.32 5.73 -4.50
CA GLN A 218 10.42 5.77 -3.35
C GLN A 218 10.54 7.09 -2.59
N LEU A 219 11.77 7.60 -2.37
CA LEU A 219 12.01 8.91 -1.76
C LEU A 219 11.45 10.04 -2.62
N MET A 220 11.73 10.03 -3.91
CA MET A 220 11.22 11.01 -4.88
C MET A 220 9.69 11.08 -4.86
N PHE A 221 8.98 9.96 -4.86
CA PHE A 221 7.52 9.96 -4.83
C PHE A 221 6.95 10.35 -3.46
N ASP A 222 7.60 9.98 -2.37
CA ASP A 222 7.13 10.31 -1.02
C ASP A 222 7.33 11.80 -0.67
N ARG A 223 8.42 12.42 -1.17
CA ARG A 223 8.83 13.78 -0.80
C ARG A 223 8.68 14.80 -1.91
N GLY A 224 8.36 14.36 -3.12
CA GLY A 224 8.35 15.21 -4.32
C GLY A 224 7.49 16.46 -4.17
N GLU A 225 6.25 16.29 -3.68
CA GLU A 225 5.33 17.44 -3.53
C GLU A 225 5.77 18.41 -2.41
N ARG A 226 6.39 17.90 -1.34
CA ARG A 226 6.87 18.76 -0.24
C ARG A 226 8.08 19.60 -0.64
N ASN A 227 8.88 19.10 -1.58
CA ASN A 227 10.12 19.73 -2.03
C ASN A 227 9.95 20.38 -3.42
N ASP A 228 8.71 20.72 -3.81
CA ASP A 228 8.39 21.34 -5.09
C ASP A 228 8.96 20.62 -6.33
N TRP A 229 9.02 19.27 -6.25
CA TRP A 229 9.44 18.40 -7.35
C TRP A 229 10.81 18.78 -7.94
N PHE A 230 10.89 18.95 -9.25
CA PHE A 230 12.12 19.21 -9.98
C PHE A 230 12.70 20.65 -9.80
N GLU A 231 12.05 21.48 -9.00
CA GLU A 231 12.65 22.73 -8.52
C GLU A 231 13.68 22.46 -7.43
N SER A 232 13.56 21.32 -6.73
CA SER A 232 14.54 20.86 -5.76
C SER A 232 15.68 20.09 -6.44
N ALA A 233 16.93 20.48 -6.12
CA ALA A 233 18.12 19.72 -6.54
C ALA A 233 18.12 18.28 -5.96
N GLU A 234 17.61 18.09 -4.73
CA GLU A 234 17.52 16.79 -4.07
C GLU A 234 16.65 15.82 -4.88
N ILE A 235 15.42 16.22 -5.24
CA ILE A 235 14.48 15.40 -6.03
C ILE A 235 15.04 15.12 -7.43
N THR A 236 15.70 16.10 -8.03
CA THR A 236 16.34 15.93 -9.35
C THR A 236 17.46 14.91 -9.29
N ILE A 237 18.30 14.95 -8.25
CA ILE A 237 19.40 13.97 -8.03
C ILE A 237 18.81 12.57 -7.77
N GLU A 238 17.78 12.45 -6.92
CA GLU A 238 17.09 11.18 -6.67
C GLU A 238 16.53 10.58 -7.97
N CYS A 239 15.86 11.39 -8.78
CA CYS A 239 15.32 10.99 -10.07
C CYS A 239 16.40 10.47 -11.02
N LEU A 240 17.45 11.26 -11.25
CA LEU A 240 18.56 10.90 -12.13
C LEU A 240 19.29 9.65 -11.65
N THR A 241 19.62 9.59 -10.36
CA THR A 241 20.26 8.42 -9.74
C THR A 241 19.38 7.18 -9.87
N GLY A 242 18.05 7.32 -9.64
CA GLY A 242 17.09 6.24 -9.81
C GLY A 242 17.07 5.68 -11.22
N PHE A 243 17.02 6.54 -12.24
CA PHE A 243 17.03 6.10 -13.65
C PHE A 243 18.38 5.49 -14.07
N VAL A 244 19.50 6.07 -13.66
CA VAL A 244 20.84 5.52 -13.95
C VAL A 244 20.99 4.15 -13.33
N CYS A 245 20.64 4.00 -12.05
CA CYS A 245 20.70 2.72 -11.35
C CYS A 245 19.75 1.67 -11.95
N LEU A 246 18.54 2.07 -12.35
CA LEU A 246 17.61 1.16 -13.03
C LEU A 246 18.16 0.71 -14.38
N TYR A 247 18.73 1.61 -15.17
CA TYR A 247 19.38 1.28 -16.44
C TYR A 247 20.53 0.29 -16.23
N LEU A 248 21.43 0.59 -15.29
CA LEU A 248 22.54 -0.30 -14.96
C LEU A 248 22.07 -1.66 -14.47
N PHE A 249 21.00 -1.72 -13.67
CA PHE A 249 20.37 -2.96 -13.25
C PHE A 249 19.84 -3.77 -14.43
N VAL A 250 19.10 -3.15 -15.36
CA VAL A 250 18.54 -3.83 -16.54
C VAL A 250 19.65 -4.39 -17.42
N VAL A 251 20.67 -3.58 -17.75
CA VAL A 251 21.81 -4.02 -18.56
C VAL A 251 22.56 -5.17 -17.87
N HIS A 252 22.82 -5.05 -16.57
CA HIS A 252 23.48 -6.08 -15.78
C HIS A 252 22.67 -7.37 -15.73
N SER A 253 21.36 -7.27 -15.44
CA SER A 253 20.46 -8.42 -15.33
C SER A 253 20.33 -9.20 -16.66
N LEU A 254 20.36 -8.53 -17.80
CA LEU A 254 20.29 -9.18 -19.11
C LEU A 254 21.63 -9.81 -19.53
N SER A 255 22.76 -9.26 -19.06
CA SER A 255 24.12 -9.69 -19.46
C SER A 255 24.70 -10.74 -18.50
N TRP A 256 24.26 -10.79 -17.24
CA TRP A 256 24.83 -11.69 -16.24
C TRP A 256 24.20 -13.08 -16.28
N ARG A 257 25.01 -14.12 -16.01
CA ARG A 257 24.55 -15.52 -16.06
C ARG A 257 23.58 -15.89 -14.94
N THR A 258 23.74 -15.30 -13.76
CA THR A 258 22.92 -15.55 -12.57
C THR A 258 22.53 -14.23 -11.92
N PRO A 259 21.65 -13.44 -12.60
CA PRO A 259 21.31 -12.10 -12.11
C PRO A 259 20.52 -12.17 -10.81
N TYR A 260 20.54 -11.07 -10.03
CA TYR A 260 19.76 -10.92 -8.79
C TYR A 260 18.26 -11.18 -9.02
N ILE A 261 17.69 -10.51 -10.00
CA ILE A 261 16.35 -10.79 -10.52
C ILE A 261 16.51 -11.10 -12.01
N ASP A 262 16.07 -12.28 -12.42
CA ASP A 262 16.11 -12.66 -13.83
C ASP A 262 14.92 -12.02 -14.56
N LEU A 263 15.18 -10.93 -15.29
CA LEU A 263 14.16 -10.23 -16.08
C LEU A 263 13.56 -11.08 -17.20
N ARG A 264 14.18 -12.20 -17.57
CA ARG A 264 13.65 -13.13 -18.57
C ARG A 264 12.35 -13.80 -18.11
N ILE A 265 12.06 -13.78 -16.80
CA ILE A 265 10.76 -14.24 -16.26
C ILE A 265 9.59 -13.42 -16.84
N LEU A 266 9.83 -12.15 -17.20
CA LEU A 266 8.85 -11.25 -17.83
C LEU A 266 8.58 -11.62 -19.31
N ALA A 267 9.38 -12.48 -19.92
CA ALA A 267 9.08 -13.02 -21.25
C ALA A 267 7.82 -13.91 -21.23
N ASN A 268 7.44 -14.41 -20.06
CA ASN A 268 6.14 -15.04 -19.89
C ASN A 268 5.04 -13.98 -19.93
N ARG A 269 4.37 -13.87 -21.09
CA ARG A 269 3.32 -12.88 -21.34
C ARG A 269 2.22 -12.86 -20.26
N GLN A 270 1.84 -14.03 -19.75
CA GLN A 270 0.80 -14.14 -18.71
C GLN A 270 1.25 -13.48 -17.41
N LEU A 271 2.49 -13.77 -17.00
CA LEU A 271 3.07 -13.16 -15.79
C LEU A 271 3.26 -11.65 -15.96
N ALA A 272 3.78 -11.21 -17.12
CA ALA A 272 3.99 -9.78 -17.39
C ALA A 272 2.67 -8.99 -17.33
N ILE A 273 1.60 -9.50 -17.97
CA ILE A 273 0.28 -8.85 -17.92
C ILE A 273 -0.27 -8.88 -16.48
N GLY A 274 -0.11 -10.00 -15.76
CA GLY A 274 -0.50 -10.10 -14.36
C GLY A 274 0.21 -9.05 -13.49
N LEU A 275 1.52 -8.87 -13.66
CA LEU A 275 2.31 -7.88 -12.93
C LEU A 275 1.96 -6.43 -13.31
N LEU A 276 1.59 -6.15 -14.57
CA LEU A 276 1.06 -4.84 -14.98
C LEU A 276 -0.29 -4.54 -14.31
N LEU A 277 -1.17 -5.54 -14.24
CA LEU A 277 -2.43 -5.41 -13.49
C LEU A 277 -2.18 -5.23 -11.99
N VAL A 278 -1.15 -5.86 -11.43
CA VAL A 278 -0.73 -5.65 -10.02
C VAL A 278 -0.26 -4.22 -9.80
N LEU A 279 0.49 -3.65 -10.72
CA LEU A 279 0.91 -2.24 -10.67
C LEU A 279 -0.33 -1.32 -10.67
N ALA A 280 -1.26 -1.51 -11.61
CA ALA A 280 -2.51 -0.75 -11.68
C ALA A 280 -3.37 -0.95 -10.42
N PHE A 281 -3.46 -2.16 -9.89
CA PHE A 281 -4.14 -2.44 -8.63
C PHE A 281 -3.47 -1.72 -7.46
N GLY A 282 -2.14 -1.68 -7.40
CA GLY A 282 -1.38 -0.92 -6.42
C GLY A 282 -1.74 0.57 -6.47
N MET A 283 -1.80 1.15 -7.67
CA MET A 283 -2.20 2.54 -7.91
C MET A 283 -3.56 2.86 -7.26
N LEU A 284 -4.52 1.96 -7.36
CA LEU A 284 -5.88 2.17 -6.86
C LEU A 284 -6.07 1.85 -5.37
N SER A 285 -5.23 0.96 -4.80
CA SER A 285 -5.48 0.39 -3.48
C SER A 285 -5.40 1.39 -2.34
N TYR A 286 -4.44 2.32 -2.38
CA TYR A 286 -4.12 3.19 -1.24
C TYR A 286 -4.49 4.66 -1.46
N SER A 287 -4.69 5.11 -2.70
CA SER A 287 -4.97 6.52 -3.00
C SER A 287 -6.20 7.08 -2.28
N PRO A 288 -7.35 6.39 -2.20
CA PRO A 288 -8.49 6.88 -1.42
C PRO A 288 -8.19 6.96 0.09
N MET A 289 -7.30 6.11 0.63
CA MET A 289 -6.91 6.16 2.05
C MET A 289 -6.10 7.40 2.40
N VAL A 290 -5.51 8.07 1.41
CA VAL A 290 -4.76 9.32 1.60
C VAL A 290 -5.62 10.52 1.26
N LEU A 291 -6.34 10.47 0.14
CA LEU A 291 -7.12 11.60 -0.37
C LEU A 291 -8.38 11.89 0.46
N LEU A 292 -9.14 10.86 0.84
CA LEU A 292 -10.42 11.05 1.57
C LEU A 292 -10.21 11.69 2.95
N PRO A 293 -9.30 11.21 3.82
CA PRO A 293 -9.06 11.86 5.11
C PRO A 293 -8.66 13.32 4.97
N ASN A 294 -7.72 13.62 4.06
CA ASN A 294 -7.26 14.98 3.82
C ASN A 294 -8.39 15.89 3.33
N MET A 295 -9.23 15.38 2.42
CA MET A 295 -10.40 16.11 1.93
C MET A 295 -11.41 16.40 3.06
N MET A 296 -11.76 15.39 3.87
CA MET A 296 -12.71 15.53 4.98
C MET A 296 -12.21 16.47 6.07
N GLN A 297 -10.95 16.34 6.45
CA GLN A 297 -10.34 17.17 7.50
C GLN A 297 -10.17 18.62 7.06
N ASN A 298 -9.60 18.87 5.87
CA ASN A 298 -9.28 20.22 5.41
C ASN A 298 -10.50 21.01 4.94
N LEU A 299 -11.51 20.36 4.34
CA LEU A 299 -12.67 21.08 3.78
C LEU A 299 -13.86 21.14 4.71
N ARG A 300 -14.04 20.14 5.57
CA ARG A 300 -15.23 20.04 6.42
C ARG A 300 -14.93 20.00 7.91
N GLY A 301 -13.64 19.95 8.28
CA GLY A 301 -13.23 19.89 9.67
C GLY A 301 -13.71 18.64 10.41
N TYR A 302 -13.87 17.50 9.70
CA TYR A 302 -14.30 16.25 10.34
C TYR A 302 -13.32 15.83 11.43
N PRO A 303 -13.82 15.42 12.60
CA PRO A 303 -12.98 14.86 13.65
C PRO A 303 -12.39 13.52 13.18
N GLU A 304 -11.23 13.18 13.71
CA GLU A 304 -10.50 11.96 13.35
C GLU A 304 -11.33 10.69 13.56
N GLU A 305 -12.18 10.67 14.59
CA GLU A 305 -13.09 9.57 14.87
C GLU A 305 -14.05 9.30 13.69
N MET A 306 -14.66 10.34 13.14
CA MET A 306 -15.60 10.21 12.01
C MET A 306 -14.89 9.77 10.74
N ILE A 307 -13.69 10.28 10.49
CA ILE A 307 -12.81 9.84 9.39
C ILE A 307 -12.49 8.35 9.55
N GLY A 308 -12.18 7.92 10.77
CA GLY A 308 -11.92 6.52 11.09
C GLY A 308 -13.12 5.61 10.78
N VAL A 309 -14.34 6.02 11.12
CA VAL A 309 -15.58 5.28 10.81
C VAL A 309 -15.77 5.14 9.29
N LEU A 310 -15.61 6.21 8.53
CA LEU A 310 -15.76 6.18 7.08
C LEU A 310 -14.71 5.28 6.39
N LEU A 311 -13.47 5.29 6.88
CA LEU A 311 -12.44 4.36 6.42
C LEU A 311 -12.74 2.91 6.81
N ALA A 312 -13.33 2.68 8.00
CA ALA A 312 -13.76 1.36 8.42
C ALA A 312 -14.86 0.79 7.51
N ILE A 313 -15.82 1.62 7.06
CA ILE A 313 -16.84 1.22 6.08
C ILE A 313 -16.21 0.76 4.76
N ARG A 314 -15.17 1.42 4.29
CA ARG A 314 -14.38 0.96 3.14
C ARG A 314 -13.73 -0.40 3.41
N GLY A 315 -13.18 -0.59 4.60
CA GLY A 315 -12.61 -1.87 5.04
C GLY A 315 -13.66 -2.99 5.10
N LEU A 316 -14.89 -2.68 5.54
CA LEU A 316 -16.01 -3.63 5.52
C LEU A 316 -16.36 -4.04 4.09
N GLY A 317 -16.40 -3.09 3.13
CA GLY A 317 -16.57 -3.41 1.72
C GLY A 317 -15.52 -4.38 1.21
N MET A 318 -14.24 -4.13 1.53
CA MET A 318 -13.11 -4.99 1.13
C MET A 318 -13.24 -6.40 1.74
N THR A 319 -13.57 -6.48 3.02
CA THR A 319 -13.80 -7.76 3.71
C THR A 319 -14.97 -8.53 3.10
N LEU A 320 -16.08 -7.84 2.79
CA LEU A 320 -17.21 -8.47 2.11
C LEU A 320 -16.80 -9.01 0.73
N GLY A 321 -15.98 -8.26 -0.03
CA GLY A 321 -15.43 -8.73 -1.30
C GLY A 321 -14.65 -10.04 -1.14
N PHE A 322 -13.82 -10.17 -0.13
CA PHE A 322 -13.12 -11.41 0.17
C PHE A 322 -14.06 -12.54 0.59
N VAL A 323 -15.05 -12.25 1.42
CA VAL A 323 -16.05 -13.23 1.86
C VAL A 323 -16.85 -13.76 0.67
N VAL A 324 -17.31 -12.91 -0.24
CA VAL A 324 -17.99 -13.33 -1.47
C VAL A 324 -17.09 -14.25 -2.30
N LEU A 325 -15.78 -13.96 -2.36
CA LEU A 325 -14.83 -14.77 -3.12
C LEU A 325 -14.46 -16.09 -2.45
N LEU A 326 -14.81 -16.34 -1.19
CA LEU A 326 -14.69 -17.68 -0.60
C LEU A 326 -15.49 -18.72 -1.40
N TRP A 327 -16.66 -18.32 -1.90
CA TRP A 327 -17.50 -19.15 -2.76
C TRP A 327 -17.32 -18.80 -4.25
N GLY A 328 -17.13 -17.51 -4.55
CA GLY A 328 -17.02 -16.97 -5.91
C GLY A 328 -15.73 -17.34 -6.64
N SER A 329 -14.69 -17.77 -5.93
CA SER A 329 -13.40 -18.19 -6.52
C SER A 329 -13.49 -19.39 -7.47
N ARG A 330 -14.63 -20.09 -7.51
CA ARG A 330 -14.91 -21.21 -8.46
C ARG A 330 -15.22 -20.73 -9.87
N TYR A 331 -15.60 -19.47 -10.05
CA TYR A 331 -15.90 -18.88 -11.36
C TYR A 331 -14.64 -18.30 -12.01
N ASP A 332 -14.77 -17.93 -13.29
CA ASP A 332 -13.66 -17.33 -14.04
C ASP A 332 -13.14 -16.07 -13.33
N PRO A 333 -11.86 -16.02 -12.93
CA PRO A 333 -11.29 -14.89 -12.22
C PRO A 333 -11.32 -13.57 -13.00
N ARG A 334 -11.49 -13.59 -14.32
CA ARG A 334 -11.62 -12.37 -15.14
C ARG A 334 -12.91 -11.63 -14.86
N ILE A 335 -13.99 -12.34 -14.56
CA ILE A 335 -15.30 -11.76 -14.25
C ILE A 335 -15.16 -10.89 -12.99
N TRP A 336 -14.52 -11.45 -11.97
CA TRP A 336 -14.31 -10.74 -10.71
C TRP A 336 -13.36 -9.56 -10.86
N LEU A 337 -12.30 -9.69 -11.67
CA LEU A 337 -11.42 -8.56 -12.00
C LEU A 337 -12.21 -7.44 -12.69
N PHE A 338 -13.02 -7.78 -13.68
CA PHE A 338 -13.84 -6.81 -14.40
C PHE A 338 -14.80 -6.08 -13.46
N PHE A 339 -15.54 -6.82 -12.63
CA PHE A 339 -16.43 -6.23 -11.62
C PHE A 339 -15.67 -5.36 -10.63
N GLY A 340 -14.53 -5.82 -10.13
CA GLY A 340 -13.72 -5.08 -9.18
C GLY A 340 -13.21 -3.75 -9.74
N PHE A 341 -12.64 -3.74 -10.96
CA PHE A 341 -12.23 -2.51 -11.62
C PHE A 341 -13.41 -1.60 -11.97
N THR A 342 -14.56 -2.16 -12.39
CA THR A 342 -15.79 -1.39 -12.63
C THR A 342 -16.24 -0.67 -11.36
N LEU A 343 -16.22 -1.34 -10.20
CA LEU A 343 -16.55 -0.71 -8.93
C LEU A 343 -15.58 0.43 -8.57
N GLN A 344 -14.28 0.29 -8.90
CA GLN A 344 -13.30 1.38 -8.73
C GLN A 344 -13.63 2.58 -9.63
N VAL A 345 -14.00 2.33 -10.90
CA VAL A 345 -14.43 3.39 -11.82
C VAL A 345 -15.66 4.10 -11.29
N ILE A 346 -16.69 3.35 -10.88
CA ILE A 346 -17.94 3.92 -10.35
C ILE A 346 -17.67 4.72 -9.08
N SER A 347 -16.90 4.18 -8.14
CA SER A 347 -16.56 4.86 -6.89
C SER A 347 -15.79 6.15 -7.15
N GLY A 348 -14.74 6.10 -7.99
CA GLY A 348 -13.93 7.28 -8.31
C GLY A 348 -14.71 8.33 -9.06
N TRP A 349 -15.50 7.94 -10.07
CA TRP A 349 -16.35 8.84 -10.83
C TRP A 349 -17.40 9.50 -9.94
N ALA A 350 -18.12 8.72 -9.12
CA ALA A 350 -19.10 9.25 -8.19
C ALA A 350 -18.49 10.26 -7.21
N THR A 351 -17.30 9.94 -6.65
CA THR A 351 -16.59 10.86 -5.77
C THR A 351 -16.16 12.13 -6.51
N ALA A 352 -15.76 12.02 -7.78
CA ALA A 352 -15.38 13.17 -8.60
C ALA A 352 -16.57 14.10 -8.97
N THR A 353 -17.80 13.70 -8.74
CA THR A 353 -19.02 14.53 -8.96
C THR A 353 -19.54 15.16 -7.68
N PHE A 354 -18.88 14.99 -6.53
CA PHE A 354 -19.30 15.61 -5.28
C PHE A 354 -19.10 17.12 -5.29
N ASP A 355 -19.80 17.76 -4.38
CA ASP A 355 -19.63 19.17 -4.06
C ASP A 355 -19.15 19.32 -2.59
N ILE A 356 -18.96 20.55 -2.16
CA ILE A 356 -18.52 20.84 -0.81
C ILE A 356 -19.55 20.44 0.27
N ASN A 357 -20.81 20.19 -0.11
CA ASN A 357 -21.90 19.78 0.76
C ASN A 357 -22.08 18.25 0.80
N VAL A 358 -21.09 17.50 0.32
CA VAL A 358 -21.12 16.04 0.32
C VAL A 358 -21.57 15.47 1.67
N THR A 359 -22.51 14.54 1.66
CA THR A 359 -23.03 13.92 2.89
C THR A 359 -22.18 12.73 3.34
N ASP A 360 -22.28 12.39 4.63
CA ASP A 360 -21.59 11.23 5.19
C ASP A 360 -21.99 9.93 4.49
N PHE A 361 -23.25 9.82 4.10
CA PHE A 361 -23.75 8.68 3.33
C PHE A 361 -23.08 8.59 1.95
N GLN A 362 -22.89 9.71 1.27
CA GLN A 362 -22.19 9.75 -0.03
C GLN A 362 -20.75 9.29 0.09
N LEU A 363 -20.03 9.73 1.13
CA LEU A 363 -18.67 9.29 1.42
C LEU A 363 -18.62 7.81 1.81
N ALA A 364 -19.58 7.35 2.62
CA ALA A 364 -19.64 5.98 3.10
C ALA A 364 -19.88 4.98 1.96
N TRP A 365 -20.90 5.22 1.09
CA TRP A 365 -21.20 4.25 0.03
C TRP A 365 -20.13 4.22 -1.07
N THR A 366 -19.54 5.36 -1.44
CA THR A 366 -18.43 5.37 -2.40
C THR A 366 -17.19 4.70 -1.82
N GLY A 367 -16.88 4.94 -0.55
CA GLY A 367 -15.84 4.23 0.18
C GLY A 367 -16.08 2.72 0.24
N PHE A 368 -17.31 2.30 0.55
CA PHE A 368 -17.71 0.89 0.56
C PHE A 368 -17.53 0.23 -0.82
N LEU A 369 -17.98 0.87 -1.91
CA LEU A 369 -17.80 0.36 -3.26
C LEU A 369 -16.32 0.23 -3.64
N SER A 370 -15.51 1.24 -3.30
CA SER A 370 -14.06 1.17 -3.52
C SER A 370 -13.45 -0.01 -2.77
N GLY A 371 -13.83 -0.21 -1.50
CA GLY A 371 -13.39 -1.36 -0.72
C GLY A 371 -13.77 -2.69 -1.35
N LEU A 372 -15.05 -2.84 -1.71
CA LEU A 372 -15.59 -4.05 -2.35
C LEU A 372 -14.85 -4.36 -3.66
N GLY A 373 -14.56 -3.33 -4.47
CA GLY A 373 -13.78 -3.45 -5.69
C GLY A 373 -12.36 -3.96 -5.43
N ILE A 374 -11.68 -3.49 -4.38
CA ILE A 374 -10.35 -4.00 -3.99
C ILE A 374 -10.44 -5.48 -3.62
N GLY A 375 -11.44 -5.88 -2.83
CA GLY A 375 -11.65 -7.28 -2.47
C GLY A 375 -11.81 -8.16 -3.70
N PHE A 376 -12.60 -7.73 -4.69
CA PHE A 376 -12.82 -8.48 -5.93
C PHE A 376 -11.61 -8.52 -6.87
N VAL A 377 -10.69 -7.55 -6.81
CA VAL A 377 -9.48 -7.56 -7.63
C VAL A 377 -8.37 -8.41 -7.03
N TRP A 378 -8.11 -8.30 -5.73
CA TRP A 378 -6.96 -8.91 -5.08
C TRP A 378 -6.86 -10.42 -5.28
N VAL A 379 -7.94 -11.15 -5.00
CA VAL A 379 -7.93 -12.63 -5.04
C VAL A 379 -7.71 -13.16 -6.45
N PRO A 380 -8.53 -12.79 -7.45
CA PRO A 380 -8.33 -13.30 -8.81
C PRO A 380 -7.01 -12.83 -9.42
N LEU A 381 -6.54 -11.63 -9.09
CA LEU A 381 -5.26 -11.11 -9.55
C LEU A 381 -4.09 -11.96 -9.03
N THR A 382 -4.12 -12.34 -7.75
CA THR A 382 -3.12 -13.24 -7.15
C THR A 382 -3.15 -14.61 -7.82
N VAL A 383 -4.33 -15.19 -8.03
CA VAL A 383 -4.49 -16.51 -8.68
C VAL A 383 -3.99 -16.48 -10.12
N ILE A 384 -4.31 -15.44 -10.88
CA ILE A 384 -3.89 -15.29 -12.28
C ILE A 384 -2.38 -15.12 -12.38
N THR A 385 -1.79 -14.32 -11.50
CA THR A 385 -0.37 -13.97 -11.56
C THR A 385 0.51 -15.08 -10.98
N LEU A 386 0.16 -15.61 -9.81
CA LEU A 386 0.99 -16.56 -9.07
C LEU A 386 0.58 -18.02 -9.27
N GLY A 387 -0.66 -18.32 -9.62
CA GLY A 387 -1.20 -19.69 -9.64
C GLY A 387 -0.55 -20.65 -10.65
N ARG A 388 0.17 -20.15 -11.66
CA ARG A 388 0.91 -20.95 -12.65
C ARG A 388 2.41 -20.96 -12.41
N VAL A 389 2.90 -20.21 -11.46
CA VAL A 389 4.33 -20.12 -11.15
C VAL A 389 4.78 -21.42 -10.47
N PRO A 390 5.91 -22.01 -10.89
CA PRO A 390 6.49 -23.16 -10.21
C PRO A 390 6.81 -22.83 -8.75
N PRO A 391 6.65 -23.78 -7.81
CA PRO A 391 6.91 -23.55 -6.37
C PRO A 391 8.29 -22.96 -6.07
N ALA A 392 9.32 -23.37 -6.80
CA ALA A 392 10.68 -22.85 -6.65
C ALA A 392 10.83 -21.36 -7.02
N GLN A 393 9.94 -20.79 -7.82
CA GLN A 393 9.95 -19.40 -8.25
C GLN A 393 8.91 -18.54 -7.49
N LEU A 394 8.03 -19.13 -6.71
CA LEU A 394 6.97 -18.43 -5.98
C LEU A 394 7.51 -17.33 -5.06
N PRO A 395 8.58 -17.53 -4.25
CA PRO A 395 9.08 -16.47 -3.37
C PRO A 395 9.53 -15.23 -4.15
N LEU A 396 10.27 -15.41 -5.26
CA LEU A 396 10.72 -14.32 -6.12
C LEU A 396 9.54 -13.63 -6.80
N THR A 397 8.62 -14.39 -7.39
CA THR A 397 7.48 -13.82 -8.12
C THR A 397 6.51 -13.11 -7.17
N SER A 398 6.28 -13.68 -5.98
CA SER A 398 5.48 -13.04 -4.94
C SER A 398 6.12 -11.74 -4.43
N SER A 399 7.45 -11.69 -4.30
CA SER A 399 8.13 -10.46 -3.95
C SER A 399 7.99 -9.37 -5.03
N LEU A 400 8.10 -9.73 -6.31
CA LEU A 400 7.84 -8.80 -7.42
C LEU A 400 6.38 -8.31 -7.44
N PHE A 401 5.43 -9.20 -7.17
CA PHE A 401 4.02 -8.85 -7.02
C PHE A 401 3.82 -7.79 -5.94
N HIS A 402 4.36 -8.00 -4.75
CA HIS A 402 4.23 -7.05 -3.64
C HIS A 402 4.99 -5.74 -3.89
N LEU A 403 6.19 -5.81 -4.49
CA LEU A 403 6.96 -4.63 -4.86
C LEU A 403 6.20 -3.74 -5.85
N LEU A 404 5.70 -4.31 -6.96
CA LEU A 404 4.97 -3.55 -7.96
C LEU A 404 3.67 -2.96 -7.42
N ARG A 405 3.00 -3.67 -6.52
CA ARG A 405 1.83 -3.13 -5.82
C ARG A 405 2.19 -1.92 -4.96
N LEU A 406 3.27 -1.98 -4.18
CA LEU A 406 3.72 -0.87 -3.34
C LEU A 406 4.20 0.30 -4.19
N PHE A 407 4.99 0.02 -5.22
CA PHE A 407 5.50 1.04 -6.13
C PHE A 407 4.37 1.76 -6.88
N GLY A 408 3.40 1.00 -7.42
CA GLY A 408 2.21 1.58 -8.05
C GLY A 408 1.43 2.50 -7.10
N SER A 409 1.29 2.09 -5.84
CA SER A 409 0.64 2.91 -4.81
C SER A 409 1.37 4.23 -4.58
N SER A 410 2.69 4.22 -4.44
CA SER A 410 3.49 5.44 -4.23
C SER A 410 3.39 6.40 -5.41
N VAL A 411 3.53 5.88 -6.65
CA VAL A 411 3.38 6.66 -7.88
C VAL A 411 2.02 7.35 -7.95
N HIS A 412 0.95 6.60 -7.71
CA HIS A 412 -0.40 7.14 -7.86
C HIS A 412 -0.80 8.10 -6.75
N ILE A 413 -0.41 7.82 -5.49
CA ILE A 413 -0.64 8.75 -4.37
C ILE A 413 0.06 10.06 -4.65
N SER A 414 1.33 10.02 -5.02
CA SER A 414 2.13 11.20 -5.33
C SER A 414 1.52 12.02 -6.48
N ALA A 415 1.17 11.35 -7.59
CA ALA A 415 0.51 12.01 -8.73
C ALA A 415 -0.85 12.60 -8.34
N SER A 416 -1.67 11.89 -7.56
CA SER A 416 -2.98 12.36 -7.12
C SER A 416 -2.89 13.59 -6.21
N VAL A 417 -1.93 13.61 -5.28
CA VAL A 417 -1.68 14.76 -4.40
C VAL A 417 -1.20 15.96 -5.23
N ALA A 418 -0.26 15.74 -6.17
CA ALA A 418 0.20 16.78 -7.08
C ALA A 418 -0.93 17.36 -7.95
N ILE A 419 -1.81 16.51 -8.49
CA ILE A 419 -3.00 16.94 -9.24
C ILE A 419 -3.91 17.76 -8.31
N ALA A 420 -4.21 17.28 -7.11
CA ALA A 420 -5.09 17.99 -6.17
C ALA A 420 -4.56 19.38 -5.85
N LEU A 421 -3.28 19.52 -5.52
CA LEU A 421 -2.68 20.81 -5.14
C LEU A 421 -2.52 21.76 -6.32
N ARG A 422 -2.03 21.28 -7.48
CA ARG A 422 -1.84 22.12 -8.66
C ARG A 422 -3.16 22.62 -9.21
N THR A 423 -4.17 21.74 -9.35
CA THR A 423 -5.49 22.15 -9.84
C THR A 423 -6.21 23.04 -8.84
N SER A 424 -6.00 22.87 -7.53
CA SER A 424 -6.49 23.81 -6.51
C SER A 424 -5.91 25.20 -6.69
N LYS A 425 -4.57 25.33 -6.86
CA LYS A 425 -3.90 26.63 -7.10
C LYS A 425 -4.42 27.30 -8.36
N LEU A 426 -4.57 26.56 -9.47
CA LEU A 426 -5.07 27.06 -10.73
C LEU A 426 -6.54 27.53 -10.62
N SER A 427 -7.40 26.71 -10.01
CA SER A 427 -8.82 27.05 -9.81
C SER A 427 -8.99 28.26 -8.88
N PHE A 428 -8.15 28.38 -7.85
CA PHE A 428 -8.15 29.55 -6.98
C PHE A 428 -7.82 30.83 -7.77
N ALA A 429 -6.77 30.82 -8.57
CA ALA A 429 -6.38 31.95 -9.41
C ALA A 429 -7.48 32.32 -10.42
N GLU A 430 -8.08 31.32 -11.09
CA GLU A 430 -9.14 31.53 -12.06
C GLU A 430 -10.41 32.11 -11.40
N ILE A 431 -10.83 31.62 -10.23
CA ILE A 431 -12.00 32.14 -9.51
C ILE A 431 -11.75 33.58 -9.07
N ILE A 432 -10.56 33.90 -8.54
CA ILE A 432 -10.22 35.28 -8.16
C ILE A 432 -10.21 36.20 -9.38
N GLU A 433 -9.66 35.75 -10.50
CA GLU A 433 -9.66 36.58 -11.74
C GLU A 433 -11.10 36.92 -12.22
N ARG A 434 -12.04 35.96 -12.05
CA ARG A 434 -13.45 36.19 -12.38
C ARG A 434 -14.14 37.16 -11.44
N LEU A 435 -13.64 37.32 -10.21
CA LEU A 435 -14.19 38.20 -9.18
C LEU A 435 -13.57 39.59 -9.15
N GLN A 436 -12.81 39.98 -10.17
CA GLN A 436 -12.26 41.35 -10.27
C GLN A 436 -13.36 42.41 -10.41
N PRO A 437 -13.21 43.59 -9.77
CA PRO A 437 -14.17 44.68 -9.86
C PRO A 437 -14.51 45.05 -11.33
N GLY A 438 -15.78 45.31 -11.60
CA GLY A 438 -16.24 45.64 -12.94
C GLY A 438 -16.60 44.46 -13.84
N ARG A 439 -16.43 43.19 -13.42
CA ARG A 439 -16.94 42.01 -14.13
C ARG A 439 -18.38 41.69 -13.72
N PRO A 440 -19.22 41.08 -14.60
CA PRO A 440 -20.61 40.73 -14.27
C PRO A 440 -20.76 39.85 -13.01
N ALA A 441 -19.78 39.00 -12.70
CA ALA A 441 -19.75 38.10 -11.54
C ALA A 441 -19.65 38.89 -10.20
N THR A 442 -19.22 40.14 -10.21
CA THR A 442 -19.07 40.97 -9.01
C THR A 442 -20.20 41.96 -8.80
N TRP A 443 -21.20 42.04 -9.74
CA TRP A 443 -22.35 42.91 -9.58
C TRP A 443 -23.16 42.51 -8.34
N GLY A 444 -23.26 43.43 -7.39
CA GLY A 444 -23.88 43.20 -6.08
C GLY A 444 -22.91 42.85 -4.93
N LEU A 445 -21.64 42.57 -5.22
CA LEU A 445 -20.60 42.32 -4.20
C LEU A 445 -19.62 43.50 -4.06
N GLU A 446 -19.76 44.57 -4.84
CA GLU A 446 -18.82 45.67 -4.89
C GLU A 446 -18.58 46.35 -3.52
N GLY A 447 -19.63 46.44 -2.68
CA GLY A 447 -19.52 46.94 -1.30
C GLY A 447 -18.78 46.01 -0.33
N THR A 448 -18.83 44.72 -0.60
CA THR A 448 -18.16 43.69 0.26
C THR A 448 -16.72 43.43 -0.12
N LEU A 449 -16.33 43.72 -1.34
CA LEU A 449 -14.94 43.53 -1.81
C LEU A 449 -14.04 44.74 -1.52
N SER A 450 -14.60 45.89 -1.11
CA SER A 450 -13.85 47.13 -0.87
C SER A 450 -13.16 47.18 0.52
N GLY A 451 -13.52 46.31 1.44
CA GLY A 451 -12.92 46.24 2.79
C GLY A 451 -12.13 44.96 3.05
N ALA A 452 -10.86 45.05 3.47
CA ALA A 452 -10.00 43.90 3.73
C ALA A 452 -10.63 42.90 4.74
N HIS A 453 -11.35 43.37 5.73
CA HIS A 453 -12.04 42.51 6.70
C HIS A 453 -13.28 41.82 6.14
N GLN A 454 -13.94 42.41 5.13
CA GLN A 454 -15.12 41.84 4.50
C GLN A 454 -14.77 40.89 3.35
N ALA A 455 -13.59 41.04 2.74
CA ALA A 455 -13.07 40.15 1.69
C ALA A 455 -12.52 38.81 2.27
N ALA A 456 -12.04 38.78 3.49
CA ALA A 456 -11.41 37.60 4.08
C ALA A 456 -12.29 36.34 4.08
N PRO A 457 -13.59 36.35 4.47
CA PRO A 457 -14.48 35.20 4.38
C PRO A 457 -14.69 34.69 2.95
N ILE A 458 -14.76 35.63 1.98
CA ILE A 458 -14.94 35.29 0.56
C ILE A 458 -13.68 34.60 0.03
N VAL A 459 -12.50 35.11 0.32
CA VAL A 459 -11.21 34.50 -0.07
C VAL A 459 -11.06 33.13 0.56
N HIS A 460 -11.47 32.97 1.81
CA HIS A 460 -11.45 31.67 2.50
C HIS A 460 -12.38 30.65 1.81
N GLU A 461 -13.63 31.08 1.45
CA GLU A 461 -14.56 30.19 0.76
C GLU A 461 -14.09 29.85 -0.65
N ILE A 462 -13.51 30.80 -1.38
CA ILE A 462 -12.87 30.53 -2.68
C ILE A 462 -11.77 29.47 -2.52
N GLY A 463 -10.95 29.59 -1.47
CA GLY A 463 -9.91 28.62 -1.16
C GLY A 463 -10.47 27.21 -0.93
N ARG A 464 -11.59 27.12 -0.17
CA ARG A 464 -12.27 25.84 0.08
C ARG A 464 -12.83 25.22 -1.22
N GLN A 465 -13.50 26.02 -2.06
CA GLN A 465 -14.04 25.57 -3.36
C GLN A 465 -12.92 25.13 -4.30
N ALA A 466 -11.85 25.89 -4.39
CA ALA A 466 -10.69 25.55 -5.21
C ALA A 466 -10.01 24.24 -4.73
N GLN A 467 -9.88 24.03 -3.41
CA GLN A 467 -9.38 22.77 -2.87
C GLN A 467 -10.31 21.59 -3.19
N MET A 468 -11.63 21.79 -3.11
CA MET A 468 -12.60 20.77 -3.49
C MET A 468 -12.40 20.34 -4.95
N ILE A 469 -12.31 21.29 -5.89
CA ILE A 469 -12.04 21.01 -7.30
C ILE A 469 -10.74 20.21 -7.45
N GLY A 470 -9.71 20.55 -6.69
CA GLY A 470 -8.45 19.80 -6.67
C GLY A 470 -8.64 18.31 -6.30
N TYR A 471 -9.38 18.04 -5.23
CA TYR A 471 -9.68 16.65 -4.82
C TYR A 471 -10.54 15.92 -5.85
N LEU A 472 -11.56 16.57 -6.44
CA LEU A 472 -12.42 15.98 -7.47
C LEU A 472 -11.60 15.55 -8.69
N ASN A 473 -10.65 16.38 -9.14
CA ASN A 473 -9.74 16.03 -10.23
C ASN A 473 -8.82 14.85 -9.90
N ALA A 474 -8.36 14.75 -8.66
CA ALA A 474 -7.59 13.58 -8.21
C ALA A 474 -8.43 12.29 -8.21
N PHE A 475 -9.71 12.36 -7.82
CA PHE A 475 -10.63 11.21 -7.91
C PHE A 475 -11.03 10.88 -9.35
N MET A 476 -11.12 11.88 -10.23
CA MET A 476 -11.27 11.64 -11.67
C MET A 476 -10.06 10.90 -12.24
N PHE A 477 -8.83 11.31 -11.87
CA PHE A 477 -7.61 10.61 -12.25
C PHE A 477 -7.61 9.16 -11.75
N PHE A 478 -8.08 8.92 -10.52
CA PHE A 478 -8.28 7.57 -9.97
C PHE A 478 -9.25 6.73 -10.82
N ALA A 479 -10.41 7.29 -11.20
CA ALA A 479 -11.39 6.61 -12.05
C ALA A 479 -10.83 6.28 -13.43
N LEU A 480 -10.11 7.23 -14.04
CA LEU A 480 -9.46 7.03 -15.35
C LEU A 480 -8.37 5.96 -15.29
N THR A 481 -7.57 5.93 -14.22
CA THR A 481 -6.57 4.88 -14.01
C THR A 481 -7.20 3.50 -13.94
N ALA A 482 -8.33 3.37 -13.23
CA ALA A 482 -9.08 2.12 -13.17
C ALA A 482 -9.63 1.73 -14.55
N LEU A 483 -10.19 2.67 -15.29
CA LEU A 483 -10.74 2.44 -16.63
C LEU A 483 -9.67 2.00 -17.63
N VAL A 484 -8.50 2.64 -17.63
CA VAL A 484 -7.36 2.31 -18.51
C VAL A 484 -6.79 0.92 -18.20
N ALA A 485 -6.89 0.45 -16.95
CA ALA A 485 -6.44 -0.88 -16.57
C ALA A 485 -7.38 -2.01 -17.07
N MET A 486 -8.68 -1.74 -17.31
CA MET A 486 -9.66 -2.76 -17.70
C MET A 486 -9.33 -3.53 -19.00
N PRO A 487 -8.87 -2.91 -20.09
CA PRO A 487 -8.50 -3.63 -21.30
C PRO A 487 -7.41 -4.69 -21.09
N LEU A 488 -6.52 -4.54 -20.12
CA LEU A 488 -5.49 -5.53 -19.81
C LEU A 488 -6.10 -6.86 -19.34
N ILE A 489 -7.32 -6.84 -18.76
CA ILE A 489 -8.02 -8.04 -18.32
C ILE A 489 -8.32 -8.98 -19.49
N LEU A 490 -8.65 -8.42 -20.67
CA LEU A 490 -8.93 -9.20 -21.88
C LEU A 490 -7.70 -9.95 -22.39
N ALA A 491 -6.51 -9.44 -22.12
CA ALA A 491 -5.24 -10.05 -22.53
C ALA A 491 -4.80 -11.22 -21.62
N VAL A 492 -5.43 -11.36 -20.45
CA VAL A 492 -5.17 -12.45 -19.49
C VAL A 492 -5.84 -13.74 -19.97
N ARG A 493 -5.15 -14.87 -19.88
CA ARG A 493 -5.75 -16.20 -20.12
C ARG A 493 -6.21 -16.83 -18.81
N PRO A 494 -7.46 -17.34 -18.72
CA PRO A 494 -7.93 -17.97 -17.49
C PRO A 494 -7.05 -19.18 -17.13
N PRO A 495 -6.86 -19.47 -15.84
CA PRO A 495 -6.22 -20.71 -15.44
C PRO A 495 -7.06 -21.89 -15.97
N LYS A 496 -6.42 -22.82 -16.67
CA LYS A 496 -7.03 -24.14 -16.93
C LYS A 496 -6.82 -24.93 -15.65
N TYR A 497 -7.88 -25.24 -14.95
CA TYR A 497 -7.89 -26.16 -13.81
C TYR A 497 -7.78 -27.60 -14.25
#